data_97ff127d6804d9f38eedc8f7a1341da4
#
_entry.id   97ff127d6804d9f38eedc8f7a1341da4
#
_cell.length_a   1.000
_cell.length_b   1.000
_cell.length_c   1.000
_cell.angle_alpha   90.00
_cell.angle_beta   90.00
_cell.angle_gamma   90.00
#
_symmetry.space_group_name_H-M   'P 1'
#
loop_
_entity.id
_entity.type
_entity.pdbx_description
1 polymer ?
#
loop_
_entity_poly.entity_id
_entity_poly.type
_entity_poly.pdbx_seq_one_letter_code
_entity_poly.pdbx_strand_id
1 'polypeptide(L)'
;MGNRQDAAWMQAIACLPEERAAALSRAAEQERIEELRLRCGEAPSVRIGGAERPLAMAPVTADELRETVGRAARYSVHMAPVTADELRETVGRAARYSVHSYAESMRQGFLPLEGGHRLGLCGTAVAENGSVTGVRRISSLNLRVARQIDALDDILASYIGEGTPFSLLVLAPPGCGKTTLVREWVRLVSDAGHTTAVADERGEIAGLAEGMPQFRIGRCTDILEGCTKKQAALMLLKTMSPALVAMDEITSPEDIEAVAFCAHCGTAVLAAAHAAGLNDLRRRPLYRRLLSLGVFERVLTIEQKDGKRSYRMEKTEGTTC
;
A
#
# COMPACT_ATOMS: atom_id res chain seq x y z
N MET A 1 -1.11 13.15 -20.75
CA MET A 1 -0.98 11.97 -19.87
C MET A 1 0.45 11.68 -19.40
N GLY A 2 1.55 12.06 -20.11
CA GLY A 2 2.95 11.81 -19.71
C GLY A 2 3.40 12.49 -18.41
N ASN A 3 2.89 13.68 -18.12
CA ASN A 3 3.43 14.54 -17.05
C ASN A 3 3.20 14.04 -15.60
N ARG A 4 2.18 13.22 -15.33
CA ARG A 4 1.91 12.74 -13.96
C ARG A 4 2.75 11.52 -13.56
N GLN A 5 3.18 10.70 -14.51
CA GLN A 5 4.02 9.53 -14.22
C GLN A 5 5.45 9.93 -13.90
N ASP A 6 5.96 10.95 -14.61
CA ASP A 6 7.27 11.53 -14.35
C ASP A 6 7.32 12.20 -12.97
N ALA A 7 6.25 12.85 -12.53
CA ALA A 7 6.17 13.47 -11.21
C ALA A 7 6.28 12.43 -10.08
N ALA A 8 5.60 11.28 -10.19
CA ALA A 8 5.65 10.23 -9.17
C ALA A 8 7.06 9.60 -9.07
N TRP A 9 7.73 9.38 -10.21
CA TRP A 9 9.11 8.91 -10.21
C TRP A 9 10.05 9.93 -9.59
N MET A 10 9.97 11.20 -9.99
CA MET A 10 10.80 12.27 -9.44
C MET A 10 10.62 12.43 -7.94
N GLN A 11 9.39 12.37 -7.46
CA GLN A 11 9.09 12.40 -6.04
C GLN A 11 9.68 11.18 -5.30
N ALA A 12 9.55 9.97 -5.88
CA ALA A 12 10.08 8.76 -5.27
C ALA A 12 11.61 8.81 -5.12
N ILE A 13 12.35 9.24 -6.15
CA ILE A 13 13.82 9.30 -6.13
C ILE A 13 14.37 10.49 -5.33
N ALA A 14 13.56 11.43 -4.89
CA ALA A 14 14.00 12.60 -4.12
C ALA A 14 14.66 12.23 -2.77
N CYS A 15 14.36 11.05 -2.23
CA CYS A 15 15.05 10.52 -1.05
C CYS A 15 16.49 10.03 -1.31
N LEU A 16 16.92 9.93 -2.57
CA LEU A 16 18.26 9.51 -2.93
C LEU A 16 19.27 10.66 -2.83
N PRO A 17 20.59 10.39 -2.75
CA PRO A 17 21.64 11.39 -2.96
C PRO A 17 21.44 12.11 -4.29
N GLU A 18 21.70 13.42 -4.34
CA GLU A 18 21.39 14.29 -5.49
C GLU A 18 21.98 13.80 -6.81
N GLU A 19 23.25 13.38 -6.80
CA GLU A 19 23.92 12.85 -7.99
C GLU A 19 23.24 11.59 -8.52
N ARG A 20 22.82 10.69 -7.61
CA ARG A 20 22.12 9.45 -7.95
C ARG A 20 20.72 9.75 -8.48
N ALA A 21 19.98 10.62 -7.83
CA ALA A 21 18.67 11.07 -8.27
C ALA A 21 18.72 11.73 -9.66
N ALA A 22 19.69 12.61 -9.90
CA ALA A 22 19.88 13.27 -11.19
C ALA A 22 20.27 12.28 -12.31
N ALA A 23 21.06 11.26 -12.00
CA ALA A 23 21.41 10.22 -12.97
C ALA A 23 20.21 9.34 -13.31
N LEU A 24 19.42 8.95 -12.30
CA LEU A 24 18.21 8.12 -12.46
C LEU A 24 17.08 8.86 -13.17
N SER A 25 16.92 10.17 -12.96
CA SER A 25 15.93 10.96 -13.70
C SER A 25 16.20 10.95 -15.20
N ARG A 26 17.45 10.96 -15.62
CA ARG A 26 17.86 10.90 -17.02
C ARG A 26 17.75 9.50 -17.63
N ALA A 27 18.05 8.46 -16.86
CA ALA A 27 17.99 7.06 -17.31
C ALA A 27 16.57 6.54 -17.45
N ALA A 28 15.61 7.13 -16.76
CA ALA A 28 14.22 6.64 -16.61
C ALA A 28 13.17 7.40 -17.43
N GLU A 29 13.58 8.32 -18.27
CA GLU A 29 12.69 9.33 -18.91
C GLU A 29 11.48 8.77 -19.68
N GLN A 30 11.40 7.49 -19.99
CA GLN A 30 10.30 6.95 -20.82
C GLN A 30 9.70 5.63 -20.33
N GLU A 31 10.11 5.10 -19.21
CA GLU A 31 9.68 3.78 -18.79
C GLU A 31 8.85 3.80 -17.50
N ARG A 32 7.87 2.91 -17.41
CA ARG A 32 7.06 2.71 -16.20
C ARG A 32 7.82 1.91 -15.16
N ILE A 33 8.68 2.56 -14.39
CA ILE A 33 9.43 1.92 -13.31
C ILE A 33 8.50 1.65 -12.13
N GLU A 34 8.35 0.38 -11.76
CA GLU A 34 7.57 -0.07 -10.60
C GLU A 34 8.40 -0.02 -9.32
N GLU A 35 9.67 -0.47 -9.41
CA GLU A 35 10.60 -0.55 -8.29
C GLU A 35 12.01 -0.13 -8.73
N LEU A 36 12.73 0.51 -7.83
CA LEU A 36 14.18 0.72 -7.91
C LEU A 36 14.85 -0.07 -6.79
N ARG A 37 15.82 -0.88 -7.15
CA ARG A 37 16.58 -1.69 -6.20
C ARG A 37 18.02 -1.22 -6.14
N LEU A 38 18.46 -0.95 -4.92
CA LEU A 38 19.82 -0.53 -4.59
C LEU A 38 20.43 -1.60 -3.69
N ARG A 39 21.47 -2.27 -4.18
CA ARG A 39 22.22 -3.29 -3.42
C ARG A 39 23.66 -2.86 -3.29
N CYS A 40 24.22 -2.96 -2.10
CA CYS A 40 25.60 -2.58 -1.82
C CYS A 40 26.56 -3.41 -2.69
N GLY A 41 27.44 -2.73 -3.42
CA GLY A 41 28.43 -3.35 -4.32
C GLY A 41 27.89 -3.67 -5.72
N GLU A 42 26.59 -3.49 -5.98
CA GLU A 42 25.96 -3.80 -7.27
C GLU A 42 25.49 -2.52 -7.97
N ALA A 43 25.37 -2.59 -9.30
CA ALA A 43 24.70 -1.53 -10.06
C ALA A 43 23.22 -1.46 -9.68
N PRO A 44 22.60 -0.25 -9.63
CA PRO A 44 21.15 -0.13 -9.43
C PRO A 44 20.39 -0.93 -10.47
N SER A 45 19.24 -1.47 -10.10
CA SER A 45 18.34 -2.13 -11.04
C SER A 45 16.92 -1.60 -10.89
N VAL A 46 16.15 -1.62 -11.97
CA VAL A 46 14.74 -1.22 -12.00
C VAL A 46 13.87 -2.40 -12.38
N ARG A 47 12.64 -2.40 -11.87
CA ARG A 47 11.62 -3.37 -12.25
C ARG A 47 10.58 -2.68 -13.12
N ILE A 48 10.31 -3.29 -14.29
CA ILE A 48 9.38 -2.79 -15.29
C ILE A 48 8.59 -3.99 -15.84
N GLY A 49 7.27 -3.92 -15.75
CA GLY A 49 6.41 -5.02 -16.24
C GLY A 49 6.72 -6.36 -15.58
N GLY A 50 7.13 -6.35 -14.30
CA GLY A 50 7.50 -7.56 -13.56
C GLY A 50 8.92 -8.06 -13.78
N ALA A 51 9.69 -7.54 -14.77
CA ALA A 51 11.08 -7.92 -15.03
C ALA A 51 12.08 -6.94 -14.37
N GLU A 52 13.13 -7.47 -13.75
CA GLU A 52 14.23 -6.66 -13.19
C GLU A 52 15.31 -6.46 -14.27
N ARG A 53 15.76 -5.20 -14.43
CA ARG A 53 16.78 -4.78 -15.39
C ARG A 53 17.87 -3.96 -14.71
N PRO A 54 19.16 -4.34 -14.80
CA PRO A 54 20.25 -3.53 -14.28
C PRO A 54 20.41 -2.24 -15.10
N LEU A 55 20.82 -1.17 -14.42
CA LEU A 55 21.14 0.10 -15.05
C LEU A 55 22.66 0.21 -15.25
N ALA A 56 23.09 0.80 -16.37
CA ALA A 56 24.50 1.07 -16.65
C ALA A 56 25.01 2.25 -15.80
N MET A 57 25.14 2.03 -14.48
CA MET A 57 25.53 3.03 -13.48
C MET A 57 26.59 2.44 -12.54
N ALA A 58 27.33 3.31 -11.86
CA ALA A 58 28.28 2.89 -10.84
C ALA A 58 27.62 2.08 -9.72
N PRO A 59 28.32 1.07 -9.15
CA PRO A 59 27.82 0.29 -8.01
C PRO A 59 27.40 1.20 -6.84
N VAL A 60 26.40 0.74 -6.11
CA VAL A 60 25.86 1.44 -4.93
C VAL A 60 26.79 1.22 -3.75
N THR A 61 27.13 2.29 -3.03
CA THR A 61 27.98 2.21 -1.83
C THR A 61 27.14 2.03 -0.56
N ALA A 62 27.78 1.52 0.50
CA ALA A 62 27.14 1.44 1.81
C ALA A 62 26.81 2.84 2.38
N ASP A 63 27.58 3.86 2.03
CA ASP A 63 27.33 5.24 2.44
C ASP A 63 26.11 5.82 1.75
N GLU A 64 25.95 5.57 0.44
CA GLU A 64 24.76 5.97 -0.29
C GLU A 64 23.48 5.33 0.27
N LEU A 65 23.54 4.05 0.66
CA LEU A 65 22.39 3.40 1.30
C LEU A 65 22.05 4.07 2.64
N ARG A 66 23.07 4.40 3.46
CA ARG A 66 22.86 5.10 4.74
C ARG A 66 22.29 6.50 4.54
N GLU A 67 22.85 7.26 3.59
CA GLU A 67 22.35 8.59 3.24
C GLU A 67 20.91 8.53 2.76
N THR A 68 20.57 7.58 1.86
CA THR A 68 19.21 7.39 1.35
C THR A 68 18.21 7.14 2.50
N VAL A 69 18.55 6.26 3.45
CA VAL A 69 17.69 5.98 4.61
C VAL A 69 17.55 7.24 5.49
N GLY A 70 18.65 7.96 5.72
CA GLY A 70 18.61 9.21 6.48
C GLY A 70 17.79 10.32 5.81
N ARG A 71 17.85 10.42 4.47
CA ARG A 71 17.01 11.35 3.70
C ARG A 71 15.54 10.91 3.71
N ALA A 72 15.26 9.63 3.47
CA ALA A 72 13.91 9.07 3.52
C ALA A 72 13.24 9.32 4.88
N ALA A 73 13.96 9.10 5.97
CA ALA A 73 13.46 9.39 7.32
C ALA A 73 13.17 10.88 7.56
N ARG A 74 13.91 11.78 6.91
CA ARG A 74 13.67 13.24 7.00
C ARG A 74 12.49 13.70 6.14
N TYR A 75 12.27 13.11 4.98
CA TYR A 75 11.07 13.39 4.16
C TYR A 75 9.77 13.06 4.86
N SER A 76 9.86 12.14 5.79
CA SER A 76 8.73 11.72 6.60
C SER A 76 8.52 12.56 7.87
N VAL A 77 9.50 13.42 8.20
CA VAL A 77 9.43 14.36 9.34
C VAL A 77 9.99 15.69 8.84
N HIS A 78 9.15 16.68 8.67
CA HIS A 78 9.57 18.04 8.27
C HIS A 78 10.55 18.60 9.30
N MET A 79 11.86 18.42 9.07
CA MET A 79 12.90 19.05 9.91
C MET A 79 14.16 19.42 9.11
N ALA A 80 14.74 20.55 9.48
CA ALA A 80 15.97 21.16 9.00
C ALA A 80 17.19 20.20 9.06
N PRO A 81 18.31 20.50 8.35
CA PRO A 81 19.46 19.62 8.24
C PRO A 81 20.10 19.33 9.59
N VAL A 82 20.23 18.05 9.92
CA VAL A 82 20.69 17.56 11.23
C VAL A 82 21.86 16.60 11.02
N THR A 83 22.89 16.71 11.84
CA THR A 83 24.08 15.85 11.86
C THR A 83 23.78 14.46 12.42
N ALA A 84 24.68 13.47 12.21
CA ALA A 84 24.46 12.08 12.64
C ALA A 84 24.26 11.90 14.17
N ASP A 85 24.80 12.79 15.00
CA ASP A 85 24.61 12.78 16.46
C ASP A 85 23.29 13.46 16.85
N GLU A 86 22.88 14.50 16.16
CA GLU A 86 21.56 15.09 16.28
C GLU A 86 20.46 14.15 15.80
N LEU A 87 20.76 13.22 14.87
CA LEU A 87 19.82 12.18 14.44
C LEU A 87 19.45 11.24 15.59
N ARG A 88 20.41 10.87 16.47
CA ARG A 88 20.14 10.07 17.68
C ARG A 88 19.33 10.84 18.72
N GLU A 89 19.62 12.12 18.88
CA GLU A 89 18.95 13.00 19.85
C GLU A 89 17.58 13.47 19.32
N THR A 90 17.46 13.69 18.01
CA THR A 90 16.22 14.09 17.34
C THR A 90 15.24 12.91 17.21
N VAL A 91 15.72 11.70 16.96
CA VAL A 91 14.89 10.48 17.08
C VAL A 91 14.35 10.36 18.51
N GLY A 92 15.12 10.75 19.54
CA GLY A 92 14.64 10.83 20.92
C GLY A 92 13.61 11.95 21.18
N ARG A 93 13.69 13.10 20.48
CA ARG A 93 12.79 14.25 20.68
C ARG A 93 11.56 14.24 19.77
N ALA A 94 11.71 13.85 18.52
CA ALA A 94 10.59 13.61 17.59
C ALA A 94 9.72 12.43 18.05
N ALA A 95 10.30 11.55 18.91
CA ALA A 95 9.61 10.48 19.61
C ALA A 95 8.35 10.89 20.38
N ARG A 96 8.11 12.16 20.66
CA ARG A 96 6.90 12.58 21.38
C ARG A 96 5.63 12.66 20.55
N TYR A 97 5.71 12.69 19.19
CA TYR A 97 4.51 12.81 18.32
C TYR A 97 4.46 11.95 17.06
N SER A 98 5.57 11.37 16.57
CA SER A 98 5.60 10.59 15.31
C SER A 98 6.31 9.23 15.38
N VAL A 99 7.07 8.94 16.42
CA VAL A 99 7.95 7.75 16.49
C VAL A 99 7.20 6.43 16.58
N HIS A 100 5.98 6.41 17.10
CA HIS A 100 5.22 5.16 17.18
C HIS A 100 4.81 4.63 15.79
N SER A 101 4.44 5.49 14.86
CA SER A 101 4.08 5.12 13.49
C SER A 101 5.31 4.63 12.69
N TYR A 102 6.44 5.32 12.82
CA TYR A 102 7.70 4.92 12.19
C TYR A 102 8.33 3.68 12.78
N ALA A 103 8.28 3.54 14.11
CA ALA A 103 8.81 2.37 14.79
C ALA A 103 8.12 1.09 14.31
N GLU A 104 6.82 1.13 14.06
CA GLU A 104 6.08 -0.01 13.54
C GLU A 104 6.46 -0.32 12.09
N SER A 105 6.51 0.68 11.22
CA SER A 105 6.94 0.51 9.82
C SER A 105 8.37 -0.02 9.74
N MET A 106 9.28 0.49 10.58
CA MET A 106 10.66 -0.01 10.65
C MET A 106 10.76 -1.45 11.17
N ARG A 107 9.89 -1.86 12.11
CA ARG A 107 9.77 -3.27 12.52
C ARG A 107 9.31 -4.15 11.35
N GLN A 108 8.45 -3.63 10.50
CA GLN A 108 8.00 -4.29 9.28
C GLN A 108 9.01 -4.20 8.12
N GLY A 109 10.15 -3.53 8.32
CA GLY A 109 11.24 -3.43 7.36
C GLY A 109 11.04 -2.42 6.23
N PHE A 110 10.25 -1.37 6.44
CA PHE A 110 10.09 -0.32 5.43
C PHE A 110 9.90 1.08 6.05
N LEU A 111 10.07 2.10 5.20
CA LEU A 111 9.73 3.50 5.50
C LEU A 111 8.67 3.96 4.48
N PRO A 112 7.54 4.50 4.93
CA PRO A 112 6.62 5.20 4.05
C PRO A 112 7.27 6.51 3.58
N LEU A 113 6.99 6.91 2.34
CA LEU A 113 7.46 8.14 1.75
C LEU A 113 6.26 8.95 1.23
N GLU A 114 6.45 10.25 1.12
CA GLU A 114 5.48 11.15 0.50
C GLU A 114 5.08 10.64 -0.90
N GLY A 115 3.83 10.87 -1.31
CA GLY A 115 3.28 10.33 -2.56
C GLY A 115 2.86 8.86 -2.47
N GLY A 116 2.82 8.28 -1.26
CA GLY A 116 2.48 6.87 -1.05
C GLY A 116 3.59 5.90 -1.49
N HIS A 117 4.78 6.42 -1.79
CA HIS A 117 5.95 5.60 -2.11
C HIS A 117 6.44 4.85 -0.87
N ARG A 118 7.25 3.81 -1.07
CA ARG A 118 7.67 2.93 0.01
C ARG A 118 9.12 2.51 -0.17
N LEU A 119 9.93 2.72 0.86
CA LEU A 119 11.32 2.29 0.88
C LEU A 119 11.49 1.07 1.79
N GLY A 120 11.59 -0.11 1.18
CA GLY A 120 11.90 -1.36 1.86
C GLY A 120 13.38 -1.42 2.26
N LEU A 121 13.66 -1.96 3.44
CA LEU A 121 14.98 -2.03 4.05
C LEU A 121 15.40 -3.47 4.24
N CYS A 122 16.60 -3.84 3.80
CA CYS A 122 17.23 -5.11 4.12
C CYS A 122 18.61 -4.89 4.73
N GLY A 123 18.97 -5.73 5.69
CA GLY A 123 20.24 -5.66 6.42
C GLY A 123 20.27 -6.65 7.57
N THR A 124 20.99 -6.31 8.65
CA THR A 124 21.02 -7.12 9.88
C THR A 124 19.84 -6.75 10.77
N ALA A 125 18.95 -7.69 11.05
CA ALA A 125 17.83 -7.47 11.97
C ALA A 125 18.35 -7.14 13.40
N VAL A 126 17.66 -6.21 14.05
CA VAL A 126 17.79 -5.95 15.49
C VAL A 126 16.57 -6.55 16.16
N ALA A 127 16.78 -7.41 17.13
CA ALA A 127 15.69 -8.05 17.86
C ALA A 127 15.84 -7.78 19.37
N GLU A 128 14.71 -7.49 20.01
CA GLU A 128 14.57 -7.34 21.46
C GLU A 128 13.39 -8.20 21.92
N ASN A 129 13.59 -8.95 22.98
CA ASN A 129 12.56 -9.84 23.55
C ASN A 129 11.90 -10.79 22.52
N GLY A 130 12.68 -11.28 21.54
CA GLY A 130 12.20 -12.20 20.50
C GLY A 130 11.45 -11.53 19.35
N SER A 131 11.28 -10.21 19.37
CA SER A 131 10.63 -9.44 18.30
C SER A 131 11.65 -8.58 17.54
N VAL A 132 11.52 -8.49 16.22
CA VAL A 132 12.34 -7.58 15.41
C VAL A 132 11.91 -6.16 15.68
N THR A 133 12.85 -5.30 16.10
CA THR A 133 12.63 -3.89 16.42
C THR A 133 13.17 -2.95 15.35
N GLY A 134 13.94 -3.46 14.38
CA GLY A 134 14.50 -2.66 13.30
C GLY A 134 15.55 -3.40 12.48
N VAL A 135 16.19 -2.66 11.58
CA VAL A 135 17.25 -3.16 10.69
C VAL A 135 18.49 -2.26 10.83
N ARG A 136 19.66 -2.87 10.97
CA ARG A 136 20.96 -2.20 10.96
C ARG A 136 21.85 -2.74 9.85
N ARG A 137 22.96 -2.05 9.55
CA ARG A 137 23.91 -2.45 8.50
C ARG A 137 23.16 -2.73 7.18
N ILE A 138 22.47 -1.71 6.71
CA ILE A 138 21.66 -1.80 5.48
C ILE A 138 22.52 -2.34 4.33
N SER A 139 22.09 -3.43 3.74
CA SER A 139 22.73 -4.09 2.59
C SER A 139 22.02 -3.82 1.28
N SER A 140 20.71 -3.56 1.33
CA SER A 140 19.94 -3.20 0.14
C SER A 140 18.67 -2.42 0.49
N LEU A 141 18.20 -1.64 -0.49
CA LEU A 141 16.97 -0.86 -0.45
C LEU A 141 16.11 -1.21 -1.67
N ASN A 142 14.79 -1.20 -1.47
CA ASN A 142 13.82 -1.34 -2.54
C ASN A 142 12.81 -0.18 -2.51
N LEU A 143 12.97 0.78 -3.40
CA LEU A 143 12.04 1.88 -3.56
C LEU A 143 10.88 1.45 -4.49
N ARG A 144 9.69 1.31 -3.92
CA ARG A 144 8.45 1.04 -4.67
C ARG A 144 7.79 2.35 -5.02
N VAL A 145 7.53 2.55 -6.31
CA VAL A 145 6.90 3.77 -6.83
C VAL A 145 5.40 3.56 -6.90
N ALA A 146 4.67 4.29 -6.08
CA ALA A 146 3.22 4.31 -6.12
C ALA A 146 2.72 5.28 -7.19
N ARG A 147 1.61 4.94 -7.86
CA ARG A 147 1.01 5.76 -8.91
C ARG A 147 -0.51 5.76 -8.79
N GLN A 148 -1.10 6.91 -9.04
CA GLN A 148 -2.53 7.01 -9.29
C GLN A 148 -2.82 6.51 -10.70
N ILE A 149 -3.78 5.61 -10.85
CA ILE A 149 -4.23 5.08 -12.15
C ILE A 149 -5.72 5.40 -12.27
N ASP A 150 -6.06 6.29 -13.19
CA ASP A 150 -7.42 6.78 -13.39
C ASP A 150 -8.19 5.99 -14.49
N ALA A 151 -7.64 4.88 -14.97
CA ALA A 151 -8.15 4.17 -16.16
C ALA A 151 -9.25 3.13 -15.86
N LEU A 152 -9.77 3.08 -14.64
CA LEU A 152 -10.76 2.08 -14.23
C LEU A 152 -12.18 2.63 -14.10
N ASP A 153 -12.38 3.93 -14.23
CA ASP A 153 -13.67 4.60 -13.98
C ASP A 153 -14.81 3.99 -14.79
N ASP A 154 -14.65 3.87 -16.10
CA ASP A 154 -15.70 3.34 -16.98
C ASP A 154 -16.03 1.88 -16.69
N ILE A 155 -15.01 1.08 -16.31
CA ILE A 155 -15.17 -0.34 -15.98
C ILE A 155 -15.91 -0.48 -14.65
N LEU A 156 -15.46 0.24 -13.62
CA LEU A 156 -16.00 0.10 -12.26
C LEU A 156 -17.36 0.78 -12.13
N ALA A 157 -17.61 1.91 -12.80
CA ALA A 157 -18.90 2.61 -12.78
C ALA A 157 -20.05 1.67 -13.22
N SER A 158 -19.79 0.78 -14.19
CA SER A 158 -20.80 -0.19 -14.64
C SER A 158 -21.19 -1.22 -13.54
N TYR A 159 -20.34 -1.43 -12.55
CA TYR A 159 -20.57 -2.38 -11.46
C TYR A 159 -21.12 -1.74 -10.18
N ILE A 160 -20.78 -0.46 -9.92
CA ILE A 160 -21.15 0.22 -8.67
C ILE A 160 -22.63 0.60 -8.67
N GLY A 161 -23.19 1.07 -9.81
CA GLY A 161 -24.59 1.48 -9.91
C GLY A 161 -24.95 2.67 -9.00
N GLU A 162 -26.25 3.02 -8.95
CA GLU A 162 -26.77 4.12 -8.12
C GLU A 162 -27.27 3.65 -6.73
N GLY A 163 -27.08 2.37 -6.40
CA GLY A 163 -27.61 1.76 -5.18
C GLY A 163 -26.70 1.87 -3.97
N THR A 164 -27.17 1.36 -2.83
CA THR A 164 -26.36 1.21 -1.61
C THR A 164 -25.11 0.37 -1.87
N PRO A 165 -23.97 0.70 -1.25
CA PRO A 165 -22.78 -0.12 -1.36
C PRO A 165 -23.03 -1.57 -0.93
N PHE A 166 -22.48 -2.52 -1.64
CA PHE A 166 -22.54 -3.95 -1.34
C PHE A 166 -21.17 -4.51 -0.97
N SER A 167 -21.14 -5.63 -0.27
CA SER A 167 -19.90 -6.28 0.12
C SER A 167 -19.22 -6.97 -1.07
N LEU A 168 -17.97 -6.60 -1.33
CA LEU A 168 -17.18 -7.05 -2.48
C LEU A 168 -15.84 -7.63 -2.05
N LEU A 169 -15.50 -8.81 -2.57
CA LEU A 169 -14.17 -9.40 -2.45
C LEU A 169 -13.40 -9.30 -3.78
N VAL A 170 -12.25 -8.65 -3.76
CA VAL A 170 -11.36 -8.50 -4.93
C VAL A 170 -10.30 -9.58 -4.93
N LEU A 171 -10.23 -10.38 -5.99
CA LEU A 171 -9.26 -11.45 -6.17
C LEU A 171 -8.28 -11.12 -7.29
N ALA A 172 -7.01 -11.26 -7.04
CA ALA A 172 -5.97 -11.22 -8.07
C ALA A 172 -4.66 -11.84 -7.60
N PRO A 173 -3.80 -12.32 -8.51
CA PRO A 173 -2.41 -12.62 -8.20
C PRO A 173 -1.64 -11.38 -7.71
N PRO A 174 -0.46 -11.56 -7.08
CA PRO A 174 0.42 -10.45 -6.71
C PRO A 174 0.76 -9.56 -7.92
N GLY A 175 0.82 -8.22 -7.70
CA GLY A 175 1.19 -7.27 -8.75
C GLY A 175 0.11 -6.97 -9.81
N CYS A 176 -1.05 -7.60 -9.76
CA CYS A 176 -2.12 -7.40 -10.75
C CYS A 176 -2.99 -6.16 -10.51
N GLY A 177 -2.69 -5.33 -9.48
CA GLY A 177 -3.37 -4.05 -9.27
C GLY A 177 -4.57 -4.10 -8.32
N LYS A 178 -4.63 -5.06 -7.38
CA LYS A 178 -5.68 -5.13 -6.34
C LYS A 178 -5.86 -3.83 -5.58
N THR A 179 -4.78 -3.30 -4.99
CA THR A 179 -4.82 -2.05 -4.20
C THR A 179 -5.29 -0.87 -5.04
N THR A 180 -4.89 -0.80 -6.31
CA THR A 180 -5.38 0.22 -7.25
C THR A 180 -6.90 0.10 -7.46
N LEU A 181 -7.40 -1.12 -7.66
CA LEU A 181 -8.82 -1.34 -7.84
C LEU A 181 -9.61 -1.03 -6.56
N VAL A 182 -9.12 -1.46 -5.39
CA VAL A 182 -9.74 -1.13 -4.09
C VAL A 182 -9.81 0.38 -3.92
N ARG A 183 -8.73 1.12 -4.20
CA ARG A 183 -8.68 2.59 -4.13
C ARG A 183 -9.72 3.24 -5.04
N GLU A 184 -9.77 2.83 -6.30
CA GLU A 184 -10.72 3.40 -7.27
C GLU A 184 -12.16 3.06 -6.93
N TRP A 185 -12.42 1.87 -6.41
CA TRP A 185 -13.75 1.50 -5.90
C TRP A 185 -14.18 2.41 -4.75
N VAL A 186 -13.29 2.58 -3.75
CA VAL A 186 -13.51 3.51 -2.62
C VAL A 186 -13.83 4.91 -3.12
N ARG A 187 -13.01 5.42 -4.05
CA ARG A 187 -13.18 6.75 -4.62
C ARG A 187 -14.55 6.92 -5.28
N LEU A 188 -14.93 5.99 -6.14
CA LEU A 188 -16.21 6.07 -6.88
C LEU A 188 -17.41 5.99 -5.94
N VAL A 189 -17.41 5.07 -4.96
CA VAL A 189 -18.47 4.96 -3.96
C VAL A 189 -18.56 6.24 -3.11
N SER A 190 -17.42 6.78 -2.72
CA SER A 190 -17.33 8.03 -1.96
C SER A 190 -17.81 9.24 -2.76
N ASP A 191 -17.41 9.34 -4.03
CA ASP A 191 -17.83 10.44 -4.92
C ASP A 191 -19.32 10.37 -5.28
N ALA A 192 -19.92 9.16 -5.24
CA ALA A 192 -21.36 8.97 -5.31
C ALA A 192 -22.12 9.43 -4.05
N GLY A 193 -21.40 9.86 -3.01
CA GLY A 193 -21.98 10.45 -1.79
C GLY A 193 -22.15 9.49 -0.63
N HIS A 194 -21.65 8.25 -0.74
CA HIS A 194 -21.69 7.29 0.37
C HIS A 194 -20.51 7.51 1.33
N THR A 195 -20.79 7.51 2.62
CA THR A 195 -19.74 7.54 3.66
C THR A 195 -18.90 6.27 3.57
N THR A 196 -17.61 6.43 3.37
CA THR A 196 -16.67 5.33 3.19
C THR A 196 -15.55 5.44 4.21
N ALA A 197 -15.11 4.32 4.74
CA ALA A 197 -13.96 4.29 5.64
C ALA A 197 -12.89 3.32 5.11
N VAL A 198 -11.62 3.66 5.31
CA VAL A 198 -10.47 2.85 4.88
C VAL A 198 -9.66 2.42 6.09
N ALA A 199 -9.57 1.11 6.33
CA ALA A 199 -8.65 0.50 7.27
C ALA A 199 -7.34 0.18 6.54
N ASP A 200 -6.44 1.16 6.49
CA ASP A 200 -5.21 1.13 5.68
C ASP A 200 -3.99 0.75 6.54
N GLU A 201 -3.91 -0.52 6.93
CA GLU A 201 -2.87 -0.99 7.84
C GLU A 201 -1.45 -0.61 7.38
N ARG A 202 -1.22 -0.58 6.06
CA ARG A 202 0.10 -0.36 5.47
C ARG A 202 0.26 0.96 4.73
N GLY A 203 -0.76 1.81 4.68
CA GLY A 203 -0.73 3.04 3.90
C GLY A 203 -0.67 2.82 2.38
N GLU A 204 -1.20 1.69 1.89
CA GLU A 204 -1.14 1.35 0.46
C GLU A 204 -2.34 1.89 -0.33
N ILE A 205 -3.48 2.11 0.34
CA ILE A 205 -4.71 2.60 -0.29
C ILE A 205 -4.69 4.11 -0.40
N ALA A 206 -4.58 4.81 0.72
CA ALA A 206 -4.62 6.27 0.79
C ALA A 206 -3.23 6.92 0.83
N GLY A 207 -2.25 6.28 1.49
CA GLY A 207 -0.89 6.76 1.65
C GLY A 207 -0.86 8.12 2.32
N LEU A 208 -1.23 8.20 3.59
CA LEU A 208 -1.26 9.47 4.31
C LEU A 208 0.15 10.06 4.44
N ALA A 209 0.30 11.35 4.10
CA ALA A 209 1.43 12.17 4.46
C ALA A 209 0.91 13.39 5.21
N GLU A 210 1.39 13.62 6.43
CA GLU A 210 0.93 14.71 7.31
C GLU A 210 -0.61 14.77 7.48
N GLY A 211 -1.26 13.60 7.52
CA GLY A 211 -2.71 13.49 7.60
C GLY A 211 -3.46 13.72 6.29
N MET A 212 -2.75 13.99 5.19
CA MET A 212 -3.34 14.21 3.87
C MET A 212 -3.18 12.99 2.97
N PRO A 213 -4.27 12.49 2.35
CA PRO A 213 -4.17 11.38 1.41
C PRO A 213 -3.37 11.79 0.17
N GLN A 214 -2.42 10.96 -0.23
CA GLN A 214 -1.57 11.19 -1.41
C GLN A 214 -2.22 10.66 -2.69
N PHE A 215 -3.28 9.88 -2.55
CA PHE A 215 -4.10 9.38 -3.64
C PHE A 215 -5.52 9.95 -3.55
N ARG A 216 -6.19 10.00 -4.69
CA ARG A 216 -7.61 10.35 -4.74
C ARG A 216 -8.45 9.17 -4.24
N ILE A 217 -9.14 9.38 -3.14
CA ILE A 217 -9.96 8.36 -2.45
C ILE A 217 -11.44 8.78 -2.31
N GLY A 218 -11.81 9.90 -2.94
CA GLY A 218 -13.16 10.47 -2.86
C GLY A 218 -13.38 11.37 -1.64
N ARG A 219 -14.40 12.22 -1.76
CA ARG A 219 -14.67 13.33 -0.80
C ARG A 219 -15.34 12.91 0.50
N CYS A 220 -15.95 11.73 0.56
CA CYS A 220 -16.67 11.21 1.71
C CYS A 220 -15.93 10.01 2.35
N THR A 221 -14.59 10.00 2.29
CA THR A 221 -13.77 8.89 2.77
C THR A 221 -12.96 9.30 4.01
N ASP A 222 -13.13 8.54 5.09
CA ASP A 222 -12.33 8.63 6.31
C ASP A 222 -11.25 7.54 6.32
N ILE A 223 -10.04 7.85 6.79
CA ILE A 223 -8.90 6.93 6.75
C ILE A 223 -8.37 6.71 8.16
N LEU A 224 -8.10 5.46 8.49
CA LEU A 224 -7.32 5.08 9.65
C LEU A 224 -6.16 4.19 9.22
N GLU A 225 -4.94 4.71 9.38
CA GLU A 225 -3.69 4.10 8.97
C GLU A 225 -2.82 3.70 10.17
N GLY A 226 -1.94 2.72 9.99
CA GLY A 226 -0.90 2.40 10.97
C GLY A 226 -1.37 1.55 12.16
N CYS A 227 -2.55 0.94 12.09
CA CYS A 227 -3.02 -0.05 13.06
C CYS A 227 -3.60 -1.28 12.35
N THR A 228 -3.83 -2.37 13.08
CA THR A 228 -4.40 -3.58 12.48
C THR A 228 -5.81 -3.32 11.93
N LYS A 229 -6.21 -4.05 10.87
CA LYS A 229 -7.55 -3.92 10.26
C LYS A 229 -8.68 -4.08 11.27
N LYS A 230 -8.50 -4.98 12.25
CA LYS A 230 -9.47 -5.19 13.32
C LYS A 230 -9.62 -3.95 14.21
N GLN A 231 -8.49 -3.34 14.63
CA GLN A 231 -8.53 -2.11 15.42
C GLN A 231 -9.13 -0.95 14.63
N ALA A 232 -8.71 -0.79 13.37
CA ALA A 232 -9.24 0.24 12.48
C ALA A 232 -10.75 0.09 12.28
N ALA A 233 -11.24 -1.10 11.94
CA ALA A 233 -12.66 -1.36 11.74
C ALA A 233 -13.49 -1.01 12.99
N LEU A 234 -13.04 -1.45 14.17
CA LEU A 234 -13.72 -1.15 15.44
C LEU A 234 -13.81 0.36 15.71
N MET A 235 -12.74 1.12 15.46
CA MET A 235 -12.71 2.56 15.66
C MET A 235 -13.60 3.28 14.65
N LEU A 236 -13.43 2.98 13.36
CA LEU A 236 -14.16 3.61 12.26
C LEU A 236 -15.69 3.40 12.38
N LEU A 237 -16.12 2.18 12.69
CA LEU A 237 -17.54 1.88 12.88
C LEU A 237 -18.16 2.62 14.07
N LYS A 238 -17.40 2.78 15.16
CA LYS A 238 -17.88 3.50 16.35
C LYS A 238 -17.97 5.03 16.18
N THR A 239 -17.13 5.58 15.31
CA THR A 239 -16.92 7.04 15.25
C THR A 239 -17.40 7.69 13.96
N MET A 240 -17.34 6.98 12.82
CA MET A 240 -17.56 7.56 11.49
C MET A 240 -18.86 7.05 10.82
N SER A 241 -19.47 5.98 11.33
CA SER A 241 -20.71 5.39 10.78
C SER A 241 -20.68 5.17 9.26
N PRO A 242 -19.67 4.48 8.73
CA PRO A 242 -19.50 4.31 7.30
C PRO A 242 -20.54 3.36 6.70
N ALA A 243 -20.97 3.65 5.47
CA ALA A 243 -21.77 2.73 4.67
C ALA A 243 -20.92 1.60 4.05
N LEU A 244 -19.61 1.87 3.84
CA LEU A 244 -18.63 0.92 3.33
C LEU A 244 -17.33 1.01 4.14
N VAL A 245 -16.80 -0.13 4.58
CA VAL A 245 -15.42 -0.23 5.11
C VAL A 245 -14.57 -0.97 4.10
N ALA A 246 -13.52 -0.30 3.61
CA ALA A 246 -12.51 -0.89 2.75
C ALA A 246 -11.30 -1.33 3.57
N MET A 247 -10.80 -2.52 3.25
CA MET A 247 -9.60 -3.11 3.83
C MET A 247 -8.68 -3.54 2.69
N ASP A 248 -7.37 -3.45 2.92
CA ASP A 248 -6.43 -4.03 1.99
C ASP A 248 -6.50 -5.58 2.01
N GLU A 249 -5.41 -6.25 1.84
CA GLU A 249 -5.37 -7.70 1.72
C GLU A 249 -5.69 -8.44 3.03
N ILE A 250 -6.62 -9.38 2.98
CA ILE A 250 -6.93 -10.30 4.09
C ILE A 250 -5.85 -11.37 4.16
N THR A 251 -5.09 -11.39 5.26
CA THR A 251 -3.91 -12.27 5.42
C THR A 251 -3.91 -13.06 6.72
N SER A 252 -4.76 -12.70 7.69
CA SER A 252 -4.77 -13.28 9.04
C SER A 252 -6.18 -13.66 9.51
N PRO A 253 -6.30 -14.53 10.53
CA PRO A 253 -7.59 -14.80 11.17
C PRO A 253 -8.23 -13.55 11.77
N GLU A 254 -7.45 -12.61 12.28
CA GLU A 254 -7.89 -11.36 12.87
C GLU A 254 -8.55 -10.44 11.82
N ASP A 255 -8.07 -10.50 10.57
CA ASP A 255 -8.69 -9.77 9.46
C ASP A 255 -10.10 -10.30 9.17
N ILE A 256 -10.30 -11.63 9.29
CA ILE A 256 -11.63 -12.25 9.13
C ILE A 256 -12.59 -11.79 10.23
N GLU A 257 -12.09 -11.61 11.46
CA GLU A 257 -12.89 -11.07 12.55
C GLU A 257 -13.29 -9.62 12.29
N ALA A 258 -12.40 -8.82 11.68
CA ALA A 258 -12.72 -7.46 11.26
C ALA A 258 -13.86 -7.43 10.22
N VAL A 259 -13.78 -8.30 9.22
CA VAL A 259 -14.85 -8.46 8.19
C VAL A 259 -16.19 -8.85 8.84
N ALA A 260 -16.17 -9.86 9.73
CA ALA A 260 -17.37 -10.31 10.43
C ALA A 260 -17.98 -9.18 11.29
N PHE A 261 -17.15 -8.41 11.97
CA PHE A 261 -17.60 -7.29 12.79
C PHE A 261 -18.29 -6.19 11.97
N CYS A 262 -17.73 -5.81 10.83
CA CYS A 262 -18.36 -4.85 9.91
C CYS A 262 -19.74 -5.35 9.44
N ALA A 263 -19.83 -6.63 9.04
CA ALA A 263 -21.06 -7.23 8.58
C ALA A 263 -22.14 -7.28 9.67
N HIS A 264 -21.78 -7.62 10.92
CA HIS A 264 -22.69 -7.59 12.06
C HIS A 264 -23.22 -6.18 12.36
N CYS A 265 -22.47 -5.13 12.03
CA CYS A 265 -22.93 -3.75 12.14
C CYS A 265 -23.77 -3.29 10.94
N GLY A 266 -24.03 -4.15 9.96
CA GLY A 266 -24.78 -3.80 8.75
C GLY A 266 -24.01 -2.95 7.74
N THR A 267 -22.67 -2.86 7.88
CA THR A 267 -21.80 -2.09 7.00
C THR A 267 -21.24 -2.98 5.90
N ALA A 268 -21.31 -2.52 4.65
CA ALA A 268 -20.70 -3.22 3.52
C ALA A 268 -19.16 -3.29 3.66
N VAL A 269 -18.56 -4.36 3.15
CA VAL A 269 -17.12 -4.60 3.23
C VAL A 269 -16.52 -4.72 1.84
N LEU A 270 -15.49 -3.92 1.56
CA LEU A 270 -14.60 -4.10 0.42
C LEU A 270 -13.28 -4.67 0.92
N ALA A 271 -12.92 -5.85 0.48
CA ALA A 271 -11.65 -6.48 0.87
C ALA A 271 -10.95 -7.12 -0.33
N ALA A 272 -9.65 -7.36 -0.21
CA ALA A 272 -8.88 -8.03 -1.23
C ALA A 272 -8.21 -9.31 -0.73
N ALA A 273 -7.95 -10.25 -1.64
CA ALA A 273 -7.20 -11.47 -1.35
C ALA A 273 -6.33 -11.90 -2.54
N HIS A 274 -5.18 -12.51 -2.24
CA HIS A 274 -4.32 -13.11 -3.26
C HIS A 274 -4.89 -14.46 -3.70
N ALA A 275 -5.55 -14.49 -4.87
CA ALA A 275 -6.01 -15.72 -5.49
C ALA A 275 -6.17 -15.52 -7.01
N ALA A 276 -6.02 -16.60 -7.76
CA ALA A 276 -6.30 -16.62 -9.20
C ALA A 276 -7.81 -16.67 -9.51
N GLY A 277 -8.67 -16.88 -8.51
CA GLY A 277 -10.12 -16.94 -8.59
C GLY A 277 -10.73 -17.69 -7.40
N LEU A 278 -12.07 -17.79 -7.37
CA LEU A 278 -12.81 -18.42 -6.27
C LEU A 278 -12.37 -19.87 -5.98
N ASN A 279 -12.08 -20.66 -7.00
CA ASN A 279 -11.67 -22.07 -6.82
C ASN A 279 -10.31 -22.19 -6.12
N ASP A 280 -9.38 -21.27 -6.41
CA ASP A 280 -8.08 -21.21 -5.70
C ASP A 280 -8.31 -20.77 -4.24
N LEU A 281 -9.14 -19.78 -4.02
CA LEU A 281 -9.49 -19.28 -2.69
C LEU A 281 -10.09 -20.38 -1.80
N ARG A 282 -11.04 -21.16 -2.33
CA ARG A 282 -11.70 -22.27 -1.62
C ARG A 282 -10.75 -23.38 -1.15
N ARG A 283 -9.56 -23.52 -1.77
CA ARG A 283 -8.55 -24.53 -1.36
C ARG A 283 -7.78 -24.13 -0.11
N ARG A 284 -7.75 -22.85 0.25
CA ARG A 284 -6.96 -22.34 1.37
C ARG A 284 -7.79 -22.22 2.64
N PRO A 285 -7.36 -22.81 3.77
CA PRO A 285 -8.17 -22.88 5.00
C PRO A 285 -8.61 -21.50 5.50
N LEU A 286 -7.74 -20.51 5.51
CA LEU A 286 -8.04 -19.13 5.91
C LEU A 286 -9.24 -18.58 5.13
N TYR A 287 -9.18 -18.68 3.80
CA TYR A 287 -10.21 -18.09 2.95
C TYR A 287 -11.50 -18.91 2.89
N ARG A 288 -11.45 -20.22 3.16
CA ARG A 288 -12.69 -20.99 3.39
C ARG A 288 -13.46 -20.42 4.57
N ARG A 289 -12.77 -20.10 5.66
CA ARG A 289 -13.40 -19.44 6.82
C ARG A 289 -13.94 -18.05 6.46
N LEU A 290 -13.23 -17.27 5.65
CA LEU A 290 -13.70 -15.98 5.15
C LEU A 290 -14.99 -16.12 4.33
N LEU A 291 -15.02 -17.07 3.38
CA LEU A 291 -16.17 -17.31 2.53
C LEU A 291 -17.37 -17.87 3.30
N SER A 292 -17.14 -18.70 4.35
CA SER A 292 -18.20 -19.24 5.18
C SER A 292 -18.94 -18.20 6.02
N LEU A 293 -18.42 -16.98 6.16
CA LEU A 293 -19.15 -15.87 6.78
C LEU A 293 -20.36 -15.40 5.95
N GLY A 294 -20.39 -15.70 4.64
CA GLY A 294 -21.47 -15.27 3.75
C GLY A 294 -21.59 -13.74 3.58
N VAL A 295 -20.55 -12.99 3.92
CA VAL A 295 -20.57 -11.51 3.93
C VAL A 295 -20.52 -10.92 2.54
N PHE A 296 -19.71 -11.50 1.64
CA PHE A 296 -19.49 -10.95 0.31
C PHE A 296 -20.60 -11.34 -0.65
N GLU A 297 -21.30 -10.37 -1.20
CA GLU A 297 -22.34 -10.55 -2.20
C GLU A 297 -21.78 -10.79 -3.60
N ARG A 298 -20.62 -10.21 -3.87
CA ARG A 298 -19.94 -10.32 -5.16
C ARG A 298 -18.44 -10.53 -4.99
N VAL A 299 -17.87 -11.16 -6.00
CA VAL A 299 -16.42 -11.33 -6.15
C VAL A 299 -16.00 -10.75 -7.48
N LEU A 300 -14.99 -9.89 -7.46
CA LEU A 300 -14.35 -9.36 -8.65
C LEU A 300 -12.97 -9.97 -8.81
N THR A 301 -12.76 -10.72 -9.88
CA THR A 301 -11.47 -11.32 -10.21
C THR A 301 -10.75 -10.47 -11.26
N ILE A 302 -9.50 -10.10 -10.98
CA ILE A 302 -8.60 -9.47 -11.94
C ILE A 302 -7.75 -10.56 -12.56
N GLU A 303 -7.88 -10.77 -13.86
CA GLU A 303 -7.07 -11.68 -14.65
C GLU A 303 -6.06 -10.90 -15.49
N GLN A 304 -4.84 -11.42 -15.62
CA GLN A 304 -3.83 -10.83 -16.50
C GLN A 304 -3.38 -11.89 -17.51
N LYS A 305 -3.61 -11.59 -18.79
CA LYS A 305 -3.17 -12.44 -19.90
C LYS A 305 -2.51 -11.56 -20.97
N ASP A 306 -1.34 -11.94 -21.43
CA ASP A 306 -0.57 -11.24 -22.48
C ASP A 306 -0.39 -9.73 -22.20
N GLY A 307 -0.13 -9.39 -20.92
CA GLY A 307 0.02 -7.99 -20.48
C GLY A 307 -1.28 -7.18 -20.38
N LYS A 308 -2.42 -7.75 -20.78
CA LYS A 308 -3.73 -7.11 -20.66
C LYS A 308 -4.46 -7.59 -19.42
N ARG A 309 -5.17 -6.67 -18.74
CA ARG A 309 -6.03 -6.96 -17.59
C ARG A 309 -7.46 -7.09 -18.05
N SER A 310 -8.16 -8.08 -17.51
CA SER A 310 -9.60 -8.26 -17.63
C SER A 310 -10.23 -8.34 -16.23
N TYR A 311 -11.49 -7.95 -16.12
CA TYR A 311 -12.21 -7.86 -14.87
C TYR A 311 -13.48 -8.68 -14.99
N ARG A 312 -13.69 -9.62 -14.06
CA ARG A 312 -14.86 -10.48 -14.06
C ARG A 312 -15.56 -10.41 -12.71
N MET A 313 -16.81 -9.94 -12.71
CA MET A 313 -17.67 -9.89 -11.54
C MET A 313 -18.58 -11.10 -11.51
N GLU A 314 -18.63 -11.78 -10.36
CA GLU A 314 -19.50 -12.92 -10.09
C GLU A 314 -20.31 -12.67 -8.81
N LYS A 315 -21.57 -13.10 -8.78
CA LYS A 315 -22.30 -13.19 -7.50
C LYS A 315 -21.78 -14.37 -6.71
N THR A 316 -21.57 -14.19 -5.43
CA THR A 316 -21.38 -15.33 -4.52
C THR A 316 -22.70 -16.04 -4.43
N GLU A 317 -22.72 -17.38 -4.68
CA GLU A 317 -23.87 -18.20 -4.33
C GLU A 317 -24.03 -18.06 -2.81
N GLY A 318 -25.12 -17.42 -2.39
CA GLY A 318 -25.47 -17.35 -0.99
C GLY A 318 -25.55 -18.79 -0.48
N THR A 319 -24.79 -19.09 0.56
CA THR A 319 -25.00 -20.32 1.32
C THR A 319 -26.40 -20.20 1.92
N THR A 320 -27.39 -20.73 1.20
CA THR A 320 -28.72 -20.98 1.78
C THR A 320 -28.47 -21.94 2.94
N CYS A 321 -28.61 -21.45 4.17
CA CYS A 321 -28.77 -22.30 5.35
C CYS A 321 -30.04 -23.10 5.24
#